data_972b7bf6f9fe7ff8404876cb6f15f63e
#
_entry.id   972b7bf6f9fe7ff8404876cb6f15f63e
#
_cell.length_a   1.000
_cell.length_b   1.000
_cell.length_c   1.000
_cell.angle_alpha   90.00
_cell.angle_beta   90.00
_cell.angle_gamma   90.00
#
_symmetry.space_group_name_H-M   'P 1'
#
loop_
_entity.id
_entity.type
_entity.pdbx_description
1 polymer ?
#
loop_
_entity_poly.entity_id
_entity_poly.type
_entity_poly.pdbx_seq_one_letter_code
_entity_poly.pdbx_strand_id
1 'polypeptide(L)'
;MSTYHPLSERIVDILVRKVNSENRHYFRILVAYYFSKVASMMRCNISTQDRGIIPVNLYVLNLLRSGEGKGHSTDIMEREFVAEFKEEFLHYVFPTKANAALVDRAYLLADADIAIAKSGGSVSVAAALPRDELKDIKLTLLEKQFEALGELAFSFDSGTSPAVKQMREKLLLAKAGSMNLELDEIGSNMSSNVDMLNVFLELYDKGLVKQKLIKNTLDNTRSKEIPGETPTNLMMFGTPIKLLDGGKTEDEFKQFLETGFARRLLFGYNLQSERMTELSAAERYKQMTDATLEKDMDDVKRIFAKFASGKFNRVLTIDEVDAIYLIEYQIKCEKAASKLKEHQVVQQAELIHRYFKVLKTAGAYAFVDNTPSITRTQLDAAIDLAEESGRQFNNMLAKKGAYERLANFLVDAGREVTQHEMLEELPFYKGNAPQRKDMMTLAISYGYRNNIVIKKRIQDGIEFYSGEALQKVNMDNLTLSISQDLAQGYAPGNAPFDQLHKLTTAAGYHYCSHNFIGGHRTNNNAIPGVDTIILDIDGGTSIDTAKILLADYKFLLSTTKSHTETDNRYRIILPMSHHLKLPPTEFSKF
;
A
#
# COMPACT_ATOMS: atom_id res chain seq x y z
N MET A 1 -7.39 -22.77 -4.42
CA MET A 1 -8.44 -21.74 -4.42
C MET A 1 -8.31 -21.00 -3.10
N SER A 2 -8.36 -19.66 -3.09
CA SER A 2 -8.34 -18.87 -1.84
C SER A 2 -9.64 -19.11 -1.08
N THR A 3 -9.53 -19.31 0.23
CA THR A 3 -10.68 -19.68 1.08
C THR A 3 -10.94 -18.56 2.05
N TYR A 4 -11.58 -17.50 1.59
CA TYR A 4 -11.99 -16.41 2.49
C TYR A 4 -13.13 -16.82 3.42
N HIS A 5 -13.30 -16.07 4.50
CA HIS A 5 -14.31 -16.36 5.52
C HIS A 5 -15.74 -16.24 4.94
N PRO A 6 -16.63 -17.26 5.11
CA PRO A 6 -17.93 -17.31 4.43
C PRO A 6 -18.85 -16.11 4.75
N LEU A 7 -18.98 -15.71 6.01
CA LEU A 7 -19.79 -14.55 6.37
C LEU A 7 -19.18 -13.25 5.84
N SER A 8 -17.83 -13.15 5.81
CA SER A 8 -17.15 -12.00 5.18
C SER A 8 -17.48 -11.92 3.70
N GLU A 9 -17.38 -13.01 2.94
CA GLU A 9 -17.70 -13.02 1.51
C GLU A 9 -19.17 -12.68 1.24
N ARG A 10 -20.10 -13.17 2.06
CA ARG A 10 -21.51 -12.80 1.95
C ARG A 10 -21.71 -11.28 2.08
N ILE A 11 -21.06 -10.65 3.05
CA ILE A 11 -21.11 -9.19 3.25
C ILE A 11 -20.42 -8.48 2.08
N VAL A 12 -19.27 -8.98 1.62
CA VAL A 12 -18.55 -8.45 0.44
C VAL A 12 -19.43 -8.48 -0.79
N ASP A 13 -20.17 -9.56 -1.05
CA ASP A 13 -21.10 -9.67 -2.17
C ASP A 13 -22.21 -8.61 -2.11
N ILE A 14 -22.73 -8.33 -0.92
CA ILE A 14 -23.69 -7.24 -0.70
C ILE A 14 -23.05 -5.88 -1.00
N LEU A 15 -21.86 -5.62 -0.48
CA LEU A 15 -21.15 -4.35 -0.68
C LEU A 15 -20.79 -4.13 -2.15
N VAL A 16 -20.30 -5.15 -2.85
CA VAL A 16 -20.03 -5.12 -4.31
C VAL A 16 -21.27 -4.62 -5.08
N ARG A 17 -22.43 -5.20 -4.80
CA ARG A 17 -23.68 -4.84 -5.46
C ARG A 17 -24.17 -3.44 -5.07
N LYS A 18 -24.24 -3.11 -3.78
CA LYS A 18 -24.76 -1.82 -3.27
C LYS A 18 -23.86 -0.64 -3.65
N VAL A 19 -22.54 -0.83 -3.62
CA VAL A 19 -21.55 0.21 -3.94
C VAL A 19 -21.25 0.29 -5.44
N ASN A 20 -21.61 -0.74 -6.22
CA ASN A 20 -21.32 -0.87 -7.63
C ASN A 20 -19.80 -0.82 -7.91
N SER A 21 -19.03 -1.64 -7.20
CA SER A 21 -17.57 -1.73 -7.29
C SER A 21 -17.09 -3.17 -7.09
N GLU A 22 -16.18 -3.63 -7.94
CA GLU A 22 -15.54 -4.96 -7.86
C GLU A 22 -14.37 -5.03 -6.88
N ASN A 23 -14.11 -3.97 -6.13
CA ASN A 23 -12.97 -3.92 -5.21
C ASN A 23 -13.19 -4.81 -3.97
N ARG A 24 -13.24 -6.12 -4.20
CA ARG A 24 -13.51 -7.13 -3.17
C ARG A 24 -12.47 -7.11 -2.05
N HIS A 25 -11.20 -6.86 -2.38
CA HIS A 25 -10.15 -6.82 -1.36
C HIS A 25 -10.37 -5.69 -0.35
N TYR A 26 -10.71 -4.50 -0.83
CA TYR A 26 -11.07 -3.39 0.05
C TYR A 26 -12.23 -3.75 0.97
N PHE A 27 -13.30 -4.33 0.42
CA PHE A 27 -14.46 -4.72 1.23
C PHE A 27 -14.12 -5.81 2.25
N ARG A 28 -13.25 -6.77 1.91
CA ARG A 28 -12.75 -7.77 2.88
C ARG A 28 -12.01 -7.15 4.06
N ILE A 29 -11.13 -6.17 3.79
CA ILE A 29 -10.43 -5.42 4.84
C ILE A 29 -11.42 -4.64 5.71
N LEU A 30 -12.40 -3.98 5.10
CA LEU A 30 -13.45 -3.24 5.80
C LEU A 30 -14.26 -4.17 6.72
N VAL A 31 -14.72 -5.31 6.22
CA VAL A 31 -15.49 -6.30 6.99
C VAL A 31 -14.65 -6.89 8.13
N ALA A 32 -13.39 -7.24 7.88
CA ALA A 32 -12.48 -7.74 8.92
C ALA A 32 -12.28 -6.73 10.05
N TYR A 33 -12.20 -5.44 9.73
CA TYR A 33 -12.17 -4.37 10.73
C TYR A 33 -13.41 -4.38 11.61
N TYR A 34 -14.62 -4.42 11.02
CA TYR A 34 -15.86 -4.41 11.81
C TYR A 34 -16.04 -5.69 12.63
N PHE A 35 -15.64 -6.85 12.14
CA PHE A 35 -15.62 -8.07 12.93
C PHE A 35 -14.68 -7.94 14.14
N SER A 36 -13.51 -7.37 13.94
CA SER A 36 -12.57 -7.09 15.02
C SER A 36 -13.10 -6.04 16.00
N LYS A 37 -13.75 -4.98 15.50
CA LYS A 37 -14.38 -3.92 16.32
C LYS A 37 -15.41 -4.52 17.27
N VAL A 38 -16.37 -5.30 16.76
CA VAL A 38 -17.39 -5.90 17.62
C VAL A 38 -16.80 -6.92 18.60
N ALA A 39 -15.84 -7.74 18.16
CA ALA A 39 -15.15 -8.70 19.02
C ALA A 39 -14.40 -8.02 20.18
N SER A 40 -13.66 -6.95 19.89
CA SER A 40 -12.89 -6.21 20.88
C SER A 40 -13.77 -5.39 21.84
N MET A 41 -14.90 -4.84 21.36
CA MET A 41 -15.89 -4.19 22.22
C MET A 41 -16.49 -5.15 23.25
N MET A 42 -16.68 -6.41 22.85
CA MET A 42 -17.12 -7.51 23.72
C MET A 42 -15.96 -8.13 24.52
N ARG A 43 -14.76 -7.52 24.51
CA ARG A 43 -13.56 -7.98 25.23
C ARG A 43 -13.14 -9.41 24.87
N CYS A 44 -13.28 -9.79 23.59
CA CYS A 44 -12.77 -11.06 23.12
C CYS A 44 -11.23 -11.03 23.09
N ASN A 45 -10.61 -12.07 23.64
CA ASN A 45 -9.16 -12.22 23.74
C ASN A 45 -8.73 -13.58 23.18
N ILE A 46 -7.45 -13.74 22.91
CA ILE A 46 -6.81 -14.99 22.47
C ILE A 46 -5.78 -15.40 23.51
N SER A 47 -5.82 -16.64 23.96
CA SER A 47 -4.76 -17.24 24.76
C SER A 47 -3.67 -17.78 23.87
N THR A 48 -2.45 -17.27 24.02
CA THR A 48 -1.26 -17.68 23.23
C THR A 48 -0.21 -18.28 24.15
N GLN A 49 0.64 -19.14 23.61
CA GLN A 49 1.69 -19.83 24.37
C GLN A 49 2.87 -18.91 24.67
N ASP A 50 3.18 -17.94 23.79
CA ASP A 50 4.36 -17.08 23.88
C ASP A 50 4.09 -15.70 24.50
N ARG A 51 2.87 -15.15 24.32
CA ARG A 51 2.53 -13.77 24.71
C ARG A 51 1.49 -13.67 25.82
N GLY A 52 0.96 -14.82 26.28
CA GLY A 52 -0.16 -14.88 27.21
C GLY A 52 -1.48 -14.47 26.54
N ILE A 53 -2.34 -13.77 27.25
CA ILE A 53 -3.64 -13.32 26.72
C ILE A 53 -3.44 -12.03 25.96
N ILE A 54 -3.94 -11.97 24.72
CA ILE A 54 -3.88 -10.80 23.84
C ILE A 54 -5.29 -10.45 23.35
N PRO A 55 -5.60 -9.16 23.12
CA PRO A 55 -6.91 -8.76 22.60
C PRO A 55 -7.07 -9.09 21.11
N VAL A 56 -8.30 -9.41 20.72
CA VAL A 56 -8.70 -9.38 19.30
C VAL A 56 -8.88 -7.92 18.91
N ASN A 57 -8.00 -7.42 18.03
CA ASN A 57 -8.07 -6.06 17.52
C ASN A 57 -7.29 -5.94 16.20
N LEU A 58 -7.71 -5.05 15.31
CA LEU A 58 -7.08 -4.83 13.99
C LEU A 58 -6.82 -3.36 13.71
N TYR A 59 -5.72 -3.12 12.99
CA TYR A 59 -5.43 -1.85 12.36
C TYR A 59 -5.48 -2.02 10.85
N VAL A 60 -6.18 -1.13 10.16
CA VAL A 60 -6.35 -1.19 8.70
C VAL A 60 -6.08 0.18 8.07
N LEU A 61 -5.52 0.17 6.88
CA LEU A 61 -5.32 1.36 6.05
C LEU A 61 -5.86 1.08 4.65
N ASN A 62 -6.87 1.83 4.26
CA ASN A 62 -7.50 1.73 2.95
C ASN A 62 -7.16 2.94 2.09
N LEU A 63 -6.43 2.72 1.01
CA LEU A 63 -6.03 3.74 0.05
C LEU A 63 -6.84 3.57 -1.24
N LEU A 64 -7.84 4.43 -1.43
CA LEU A 64 -8.78 4.39 -2.53
C LEU A 64 -8.82 5.72 -3.28
N ARG A 65 -9.11 5.67 -4.57
CA ARG A 65 -9.40 6.88 -5.34
C ARG A 65 -10.69 7.54 -4.84
N SER A 66 -10.75 8.85 -5.01
CA SER A 66 -12.01 9.57 -4.76
C SER A 66 -13.14 9.02 -5.66
N GLY A 67 -14.33 8.84 -5.09
CA GLY A 67 -15.47 8.31 -5.83
C GLY A 67 -15.61 6.80 -5.87
N GLU A 68 -14.71 6.00 -5.29
CA GLU A 68 -14.79 4.52 -5.27
C GLU A 68 -15.79 3.94 -4.25
N GLY A 69 -16.57 4.80 -3.59
CA GLY A 69 -17.66 4.35 -2.70
C GLY A 69 -17.26 4.13 -1.25
N LYS A 70 -16.13 4.72 -0.79
CA LYS A 70 -15.66 4.66 0.59
C LYS A 70 -16.78 5.02 1.59
N GLY A 71 -17.33 6.23 1.52
CA GLY A 71 -18.37 6.69 2.45
C GLY A 71 -19.62 5.80 2.40
N HIS A 72 -20.06 5.40 1.20
CA HIS A 72 -21.24 4.56 1.06
C HIS A 72 -21.05 3.15 1.66
N SER A 73 -19.91 2.52 1.45
CA SER A 73 -19.62 1.21 2.06
C SER A 73 -19.51 1.27 3.59
N THR A 74 -18.90 2.35 4.11
CA THR A 74 -18.82 2.58 5.56
C THR A 74 -20.20 2.85 6.16
N ASP A 75 -21.03 3.67 5.49
CA ASP A 75 -22.42 3.91 5.90
C ASP A 75 -23.26 2.63 5.95
N ILE A 76 -23.13 1.73 4.94
CA ILE A 76 -23.82 0.43 4.96
C ILE A 76 -23.38 -0.40 6.17
N MET A 77 -22.05 -0.46 6.43
CA MET A 77 -21.56 -1.19 7.59
C MET A 77 -22.10 -0.63 8.90
N GLU A 78 -22.06 0.68 9.10
CA GLU A 78 -22.41 1.32 10.38
C GLU A 78 -23.90 1.46 10.61
N ARG A 79 -24.63 1.93 9.60
CA ARG A 79 -26.06 2.26 9.76
C ARG A 79 -26.99 1.09 9.49
N GLU A 80 -26.50 0.11 8.67
CA GLU A 80 -27.32 -1.04 8.36
C GLU A 80 -26.89 -2.27 9.17
N PHE A 81 -25.64 -2.71 9.07
CA PHE A 81 -25.26 -4.00 9.66
C PHE A 81 -24.95 -3.92 11.16
N VAL A 82 -24.24 -2.89 11.61
CA VAL A 82 -23.74 -2.81 12.98
C VAL A 82 -24.64 -1.97 13.89
N ALA A 83 -25.65 -1.29 13.34
CA ALA A 83 -26.51 -0.36 14.09
C ALA A 83 -27.19 -1.00 15.31
N GLU A 84 -27.83 -2.15 15.13
CA GLU A 84 -28.52 -2.86 16.24
C GLU A 84 -27.52 -3.34 17.31
N PHE A 85 -26.33 -3.82 16.89
CA PHE A 85 -25.26 -4.14 17.85
C PHE A 85 -24.82 -2.89 18.62
N LYS A 86 -24.66 -1.75 17.93
CA LYS A 86 -24.26 -0.47 18.55
C LYS A 86 -25.26 -0.04 19.61
N GLU A 87 -26.53 -0.04 19.28
CA GLU A 87 -27.61 0.33 20.21
C GLU A 87 -27.64 -0.59 21.43
N GLU A 88 -27.68 -1.92 21.21
CA GLU A 88 -27.68 -2.90 22.29
C GLU A 88 -26.43 -2.78 23.18
N PHE A 89 -25.26 -2.59 22.57
CA PHE A 89 -24.01 -2.44 23.30
C PHE A 89 -24.01 -1.16 24.14
N LEU A 90 -24.34 -0.01 23.58
CA LEU A 90 -24.25 1.29 24.28
C LEU A 90 -25.30 1.45 25.36
N HIS A 91 -26.51 0.96 25.14
CA HIS A 91 -27.64 1.16 26.08
C HIS A 91 -27.78 0.06 27.15
N TYR A 92 -27.30 -1.16 26.86
CA TYR A 92 -27.49 -2.27 27.78
C TYR A 92 -26.19 -2.96 28.22
N VAL A 93 -25.36 -3.40 27.29
CA VAL A 93 -24.16 -4.19 27.62
C VAL A 93 -23.13 -3.36 28.36
N PHE A 94 -22.74 -2.22 27.79
CA PHE A 94 -21.70 -1.36 28.34
C PHE A 94 -22.05 -0.78 29.71
N PRO A 95 -23.23 -0.16 29.93
CA PRO A 95 -23.63 0.32 31.25
C PRO A 95 -23.74 -0.79 32.28
N THR A 96 -24.35 -1.95 31.92
CA THR A 96 -24.48 -3.09 32.83
C THR A 96 -23.13 -3.64 33.30
N LYS A 97 -22.15 -3.77 32.38
CA LYS A 97 -20.80 -4.22 32.71
C LYS A 97 -20.00 -3.17 33.48
N ALA A 98 -20.22 -1.91 33.19
CA ALA A 98 -19.57 -0.79 33.89
C ALA A 98 -20.07 -0.68 35.34
N ASN A 99 -21.36 -0.86 35.61
CA ASN A 99 -21.98 -0.57 36.89
C ASN A 99 -21.28 -1.27 38.06
N ALA A 100 -21.01 -2.56 37.98
CA ALA A 100 -20.32 -3.30 39.05
C ALA A 100 -18.94 -2.71 39.37
N ALA A 101 -18.16 -2.39 38.35
CA ALA A 101 -16.83 -1.79 38.49
C ALA A 101 -16.90 -0.35 39.00
N LEU A 102 -17.93 0.43 38.61
CA LEU A 102 -18.17 1.79 39.11
C LEU A 102 -18.52 1.78 40.60
N VAL A 103 -19.35 0.84 41.05
CA VAL A 103 -19.68 0.64 42.48
C VAL A 103 -18.42 0.34 43.29
N ASP A 104 -17.60 -0.64 42.85
CA ASP A 104 -16.33 -0.96 43.51
C ASP A 104 -15.41 0.26 43.59
N ARG A 105 -15.31 1.03 42.49
CA ARG A 105 -14.49 2.25 42.45
C ARG A 105 -15.04 3.34 43.37
N ALA A 106 -16.35 3.51 43.45
CA ALA A 106 -16.99 4.46 44.34
C ALA A 106 -16.69 4.16 45.80
N TYR A 107 -16.70 2.88 46.22
CA TYR A 107 -16.26 2.47 47.55
C TYR A 107 -14.80 2.82 47.80
N LEU A 108 -13.88 2.52 46.85
CA LEU A 108 -12.48 2.85 47.02
C LEU A 108 -12.23 4.37 47.16
N LEU A 109 -13.00 5.19 46.42
CA LEU A 109 -12.90 6.64 46.53
C LEU A 109 -13.48 7.15 47.86
N ALA A 110 -14.59 6.60 48.33
CA ALA A 110 -15.17 6.91 49.62
C ALA A 110 -14.20 6.57 50.75
N ASP A 111 -13.61 5.36 50.75
CA ASP A 111 -12.63 4.92 51.73
C ASP A 111 -11.37 5.81 51.74
N ALA A 112 -10.91 6.25 50.55
CA ALA A 112 -9.78 7.17 50.45
C ALA A 112 -10.09 8.55 51.08
N ASP A 113 -11.26 9.12 50.81
CA ASP A 113 -11.69 10.39 51.44
C ASP A 113 -11.82 10.28 52.97
N ILE A 114 -12.37 9.18 53.46
CA ILE A 114 -12.45 8.90 54.90
C ILE A 114 -11.06 8.79 55.53
N ALA A 115 -10.12 8.14 54.87
CA ALA A 115 -8.74 8.02 55.35
C ALA A 115 -8.02 9.39 55.40
N ILE A 116 -8.22 10.25 54.39
CA ILE A 116 -7.67 11.61 54.35
C ILE A 116 -8.28 12.45 55.51
N ALA A 117 -9.57 12.39 55.71
CA ALA A 117 -10.25 13.09 56.83
C ALA A 117 -9.69 12.65 58.18
N LYS A 118 -9.48 11.35 58.41
CA LYS A 118 -8.92 10.81 59.65
C LYS A 118 -7.44 11.24 59.89
N SER A 119 -6.69 11.53 58.84
CA SER A 119 -5.30 11.99 58.93
C SER A 119 -5.15 13.50 59.12
N GLY A 120 -6.27 14.25 59.33
CA GLY A 120 -6.26 15.70 59.53
C GLY A 120 -6.10 16.51 58.29
N GLY A 121 -6.26 15.89 57.09
CA GLY A 121 -6.29 16.62 55.83
C GLY A 121 -7.63 17.38 55.63
N SER A 122 -7.57 18.52 54.93
CA SER A 122 -8.76 19.27 54.54
C SER A 122 -9.54 18.54 53.48
N VAL A 123 -10.54 17.79 53.88
CA VAL A 123 -11.49 17.14 52.97
C VAL A 123 -12.81 17.90 53.02
N SER A 124 -13.49 18.00 51.89
CA SER A 124 -14.80 18.62 51.75
C SER A 124 -15.79 18.06 52.74
N VAL A 125 -16.88 18.78 53.05
CA VAL A 125 -17.98 18.45 53.98
C VAL A 125 -18.50 17.02 53.81
N ALA A 126 -18.28 16.37 52.65
CA ALA A 126 -18.62 15.00 52.35
C ALA A 126 -17.94 13.94 53.26
N ALA A 127 -16.78 14.24 53.87
CA ALA A 127 -16.07 13.28 54.74
C ALA A 127 -16.72 13.05 56.11
N ALA A 128 -17.71 13.84 56.45
CA ALA A 128 -18.54 13.66 57.66
C ALA A 128 -19.74 12.71 57.44
N LEU A 129 -19.97 12.28 56.18
CA LEU A 129 -21.09 11.42 55.80
C LEU A 129 -20.78 9.93 56.07
N PRO A 130 -21.81 9.12 56.31
CA PRO A 130 -21.65 7.66 56.32
C PRO A 130 -21.01 7.17 55.01
N ARG A 131 -20.23 6.07 55.15
CA ARG A 131 -19.51 5.46 54.01
C ARG A 131 -20.39 5.19 52.80
N ASP A 132 -21.62 4.69 53.02
CA ASP A 132 -22.56 4.35 51.95
C ASP A 132 -23.11 5.60 51.23
N GLU A 133 -23.41 6.69 51.98
CA GLU A 133 -23.84 7.95 51.38
C GLU A 133 -22.71 8.59 50.55
N LEU A 134 -21.49 8.54 51.08
CA LEU A 134 -20.32 9.04 50.33
C LEU A 134 -20.06 8.21 49.07
N LYS A 135 -20.22 6.88 49.15
CA LYS A 135 -20.16 5.97 47.98
C LYS A 135 -21.24 6.34 46.96
N ASP A 136 -22.49 6.62 47.35
CA ASP A 136 -23.56 6.98 46.42
C ASP A 136 -23.29 8.30 45.70
N ILE A 137 -22.73 9.30 46.39
CA ILE A 137 -22.28 10.56 45.78
C ILE A 137 -21.17 10.30 44.74
N LYS A 138 -20.17 9.47 45.11
CA LYS A 138 -19.07 9.11 44.18
C LYS A 138 -19.58 8.32 42.99
N LEU A 139 -20.50 7.40 43.20
CA LEU A 139 -21.10 6.62 42.12
C LEU A 139 -21.85 7.50 41.13
N THR A 140 -22.70 8.41 41.59
CA THR A 140 -23.41 9.36 40.72
C THR A 140 -22.46 10.21 39.89
N LEU A 141 -21.33 10.63 40.47
CA LEU A 141 -20.31 11.39 39.72
C LEU A 141 -19.62 10.55 38.63
N LEU A 142 -19.32 9.27 38.95
CA LEU A 142 -18.73 8.35 37.98
C LEU A 142 -19.70 8.03 36.85
N GLU A 143 -20.97 7.76 37.16
CA GLU A 143 -22.04 7.48 36.19
C GLU A 143 -22.19 8.63 35.18
N LYS A 144 -22.27 9.88 35.66
CA LYS A 144 -22.31 11.06 34.78
C LYS A 144 -21.09 11.15 33.84
N GLN A 145 -19.90 10.76 34.32
CA GLN A 145 -18.70 10.74 33.48
C GLN A 145 -18.76 9.67 32.39
N PHE A 146 -19.45 8.55 32.67
CA PHE A 146 -19.66 7.47 31.69
C PHE A 146 -20.75 7.83 30.69
N GLU A 147 -21.86 8.40 31.12
CA GLU A 147 -22.91 8.89 30.23
C GLU A 147 -22.37 9.92 29.23
N ALA A 148 -21.44 10.79 29.67
CA ALA A 148 -20.77 11.78 28.81
C ALA A 148 -19.88 11.14 27.71
N LEU A 149 -19.56 9.84 27.76
CA LEU A 149 -18.87 9.17 26.66
C LEU A 149 -19.76 9.04 25.42
N GLY A 150 -21.06 8.75 25.64
CA GLY A 150 -22.03 8.63 24.55
C GLY A 150 -21.50 7.74 23.41
N GLU A 151 -21.65 8.21 22.18
CA GLU A 151 -21.21 7.53 20.97
C GLU A 151 -19.68 7.38 20.84
N LEU A 152 -18.89 8.21 21.55
CA LEU A 152 -17.43 8.07 21.56
C LEU A 152 -16.97 6.71 22.10
N ALA A 153 -17.79 6.04 22.90
CA ALA A 153 -17.53 4.67 23.35
C ALA A 153 -17.61 3.65 22.20
N PHE A 154 -18.24 4.00 21.07
CA PHE A 154 -18.32 3.15 19.89
C PHE A 154 -17.22 3.45 18.88
N SER A 155 -17.02 4.73 18.50
CA SER A 155 -15.91 5.21 17.64
C SER A 155 -15.70 6.70 17.78
N PHE A 156 -14.51 7.16 17.39
CA PHE A 156 -14.14 8.56 17.30
C PHE A 156 -13.16 8.78 16.13
N ASP A 157 -13.17 9.98 15.57
CA ASP A 157 -12.39 10.36 14.38
C ASP A 157 -11.16 11.22 14.67
N SER A 158 -11.10 11.81 15.85
CA SER A 158 -10.05 12.74 16.25
C SER A 158 -9.87 12.78 17.76
N GLY A 159 -8.73 13.26 18.20
CA GLY A 159 -8.45 13.40 19.62
C GLY A 159 -7.01 13.82 19.90
N THR A 160 -6.77 14.20 21.14
CA THR A 160 -5.41 14.46 21.65
C THR A 160 -4.91 13.25 22.44
N SER A 161 -3.59 13.08 22.52
CA SER A 161 -2.99 11.99 23.33
C SER A 161 -3.50 11.97 24.79
N PRO A 162 -3.69 13.08 25.49
CA PRO A 162 -4.32 13.08 26.82
C PRO A 162 -5.78 12.57 26.81
N ALA A 163 -6.60 13.00 25.82
CA ALA A 163 -7.99 12.55 25.72
C ALA A 163 -8.11 11.03 25.49
N VAL A 164 -7.24 10.47 24.62
CA VAL A 164 -7.15 9.02 24.38
C VAL A 164 -6.82 8.28 25.68
N LYS A 165 -5.89 8.80 26.49
CA LYS A 165 -5.55 8.19 27.79
C LYS A 165 -6.69 8.28 28.81
N GLN A 166 -7.40 9.40 28.86
CA GLN A 166 -8.60 9.52 29.72
C GLN A 166 -9.71 8.55 29.30
N MET A 167 -9.94 8.41 28.00
CA MET A 167 -10.89 7.43 27.49
C MET A 167 -10.48 6.00 27.86
N ARG A 168 -9.19 5.67 27.68
CA ARG A 168 -8.63 4.38 28.10
C ARG A 168 -8.89 4.10 29.57
N GLU A 169 -8.68 5.08 30.45
CA GLU A 169 -8.94 4.95 31.89
C GLU A 169 -10.40 4.57 32.18
N LYS A 170 -11.35 5.24 31.49
CA LYS A 170 -12.78 4.91 31.61
C LYS A 170 -13.10 3.49 31.15
N LEU A 171 -12.56 3.06 29.99
CA LEU A 171 -12.75 1.71 29.47
C LEU A 171 -12.12 0.63 30.36
N LEU A 172 -11.02 0.93 31.04
CA LEU A 172 -10.42 0.07 32.05
C LEU A 172 -11.27 -0.02 33.30
N LEU A 173 -11.82 1.10 33.74
CA LEU A 173 -12.74 1.15 34.87
C LEU A 173 -14.01 0.36 34.59
N ALA A 174 -14.59 0.50 33.41
CA ALA A 174 -15.76 -0.27 32.98
C ALA A 174 -15.47 -1.76 32.74
N LYS A 175 -14.22 -2.14 32.52
CA LYS A 175 -13.82 -3.49 32.07
C LYS A 175 -14.57 -3.94 30.81
N ALA A 176 -15.04 -3.01 29.99
CA ALA A 176 -15.82 -3.22 28.78
C ALA A 176 -15.42 -2.25 27.68
N GLY A 177 -15.79 -2.55 26.44
CA GLY A 177 -15.52 -1.70 25.28
C GLY A 177 -14.06 -1.75 24.80
N SER A 178 -13.82 -1.06 23.70
CA SER A 178 -12.51 -0.88 23.06
C SER A 178 -12.37 0.56 22.56
N MET A 179 -11.16 0.99 22.30
CA MET A 179 -10.93 2.27 21.60
C MET A 179 -10.93 2.03 20.10
N ASN A 180 -11.80 2.70 19.37
CA ASN A 180 -11.95 2.55 17.93
C ASN A 180 -11.75 3.92 17.27
N LEU A 181 -10.57 4.12 16.68
CA LEU A 181 -10.21 5.34 15.95
C LEU A 181 -10.45 5.13 14.47
N GLU A 182 -11.23 6.01 13.85
CA GLU A 182 -11.63 5.94 12.45
C GLU A 182 -11.33 7.26 11.75
N LEU A 183 -10.21 7.32 11.01
CA LEU A 183 -9.72 8.52 10.33
C LEU A 183 -10.14 8.51 8.86
N ASP A 184 -10.95 9.47 8.47
CA ASP A 184 -11.50 9.57 7.11
C ASP A 184 -10.49 9.96 6.04
N GLU A 185 -9.49 10.78 6.37
CA GLU A 185 -8.44 11.20 5.43
C GLU A 185 -7.12 11.40 6.17
N ILE A 186 -6.21 10.44 6.02
CA ILE A 186 -4.90 10.50 6.70
C ILE A 186 -3.99 11.56 6.08
N GLY A 187 -4.10 11.83 4.77
CA GLY A 187 -3.17 12.70 4.05
C GLY A 187 -3.19 14.17 4.47
N SER A 188 -4.34 14.68 4.90
CA SER A 188 -4.49 16.09 5.35
C SER A 188 -4.15 16.30 6.82
N ASN A 189 -4.17 15.23 7.63
CA ASN A 189 -4.12 15.32 9.10
C ASN A 189 -2.98 14.50 9.72
N MET A 190 -2.04 13.98 8.92
CA MET A 190 -1.01 13.08 9.42
C MET A 190 -0.11 13.76 10.46
N SER A 191 0.36 14.96 10.18
CA SER A 191 1.22 15.73 11.11
C SER A 191 0.52 16.14 12.40
N SER A 192 -0.78 16.42 12.35
CA SER A 192 -1.57 16.80 13.54
C SER A 192 -1.93 15.62 14.44
N ASN A 193 -1.94 14.39 13.91
CA ASN A 193 -2.35 13.19 14.64
C ASN A 193 -1.18 12.31 15.10
N VAL A 194 0.07 12.67 14.84
CA VAL A 194 1.27 11.83 15.14
C VAL A 194 1.31 11.41 16.61
N ASP A 195 1.09 12.33 17.55
CA ASP A 195 1.15 12.02 18.99
C ASP A 195 0.05 11.04 19.42
N MET A 196 -1.14 11.16 18.86
CA MET A 196 -2.25 10.24 19.11
C MET A 196 -1.95 8.86 18.49
N LEU A 197 -1.49 8.84 17.26
CA LEU A 197 -1.13 7.59 16.57
C LEU A 197 0.00 6.84 17.28
N ASN A 198 0.98 7.54 17.87
CA ASN A 198 2.03 6.92 18.68
C ASN A 198 1.46 6.17 19.91
N VAL A 199 0.39 6.67 20.52
CA VAL A 199 -0.30 5.94 21.60
C VAL A 199 -0.93 4.64 21.07
N PHE A 200 -1.50 4.68 19.87
CA PHE A 200 -2.06 3.48 19.22
C PHE A 200 -0.98 2.44 18.88
N LEU A 201 0.25 2.85 18.54
CA LEU A 201 1.36 1.91 18.34
C LEU A 201 1.67 1.10 19.61
N GLU A 202 1.62 1.74 20.79
CA GLU A 202 1.85 1.06 22.06
C GLU A 202 0.70 0.09 22.41
N LEU A 203 -0.53 0.48 22.07
CA LEU A 203 -1.75 -0.27 22.44
C LEU A 203 -2.02 -1.52 21.57
N TYR A 204 -1.45 -1.60 20.36
CA TYR A 204 -1.78 -2.67 19.41
C TYR A 204 -1.57 -4.09 19.94
N ASP A 205 -0.44 -4.34 20.58
CA ASP A 205 -0.01 -5.70 20.91
C ASP A 205 -0.86 -6.30 22.04
N LYS A 206 -0.93 -5.59 23.20
CA LYS A 206 -1.62 -6.04 24.44
C LYS A 206 -2.60 -5.03 25.02
N GLY A 207 -2.82 -3.90 24.38
CA GLY A 207 -3.65 -2.83 24.94
C GLY A 207 -3.01 -2.10 26.14
N LEU A 208 -1.67 -2.12 26.23
CA LEU A 208 -0.90 -1.50 27.30
C LEU A 208 -0.21 -0.23 26.83
N VAL A 209 -0.20 0.80 27.66
CA VAL A 209 0.57 2.05 27.42
C VAL A 209 1.66 2.13 28.46
N LYS A 210 2.87 2.48 28.03
CA LYS A 210 3.98 2.74 28.94
C LYS A 210 3.77 4.06 29.69
N GLN A 211 4.00 4.03 30.99
CA GLN A 211 3.90 5.23 31.82
C GLN A 211 5.05 6.20 31.45
N LYS A 212 4.68 7.46 31.10
CA LYS A 212 5.67 8.54 30.95
C LYS A 212 5.94 9.18 32.30
N LEU A 213 7.21 9.32 32.65
CA LEU A 213 7.62 10.10 33.82
C LEU A 213 7.31 11.57 33.56
N ILE A 214 6.41 12.16 34.35
CA ILE A 214 6.04 13.58 34.26
C ILE A 214 6.42 14.25 35.58
N LYS A 215 6.95 15.47 35.51
CA LYS A 215 7.25 16.26 36.70
C LYS A 215 5.93 16.58 37.43
N ASN A 216 5.82 16.22 38.71
CA ASN A 216 4.67 16.58 39.54
C ASN A 216 4.71 18.08 39.80
N THR A 217 3.62 18.78 39.49
CA THR A 217 3.36 20.16 39.91
C THR A 217 2.21 20.16 40.94
N LEU A 218 2.14 21.21 41.77
CA LEU A 218 1.11 21.37 42.82
C LEU A 218 -0.32 21.25 42.26
N ASP A 219 -0.53 21.62 40.98
CA ASP A 219 -1.82 21.59 40.31
C ASP A 219 -2.09 20.29 39.52
N ASN A 220 -1.12 19.39 39.43
CA ASN A 220 -1.21 18.15 38.64
C ASN A 220 -0.83 16.95 39.50
N THR A 221 -1.64 16.62 40.48
CA THR A 221 -1.56 15.35 41.20
C THR A 221 -2.04 14.24 40.27
N ARG A 222 -1.13 13.36 39.87
CA ARG A 222 -1.46 12.14 39.11
C ARG A 222 -2.54 11.34 39.82
N SER A 223 -3.71 11.19 39.20
CA SER A 223 -4.57 10.07 39.54
C SER A 223 -3.80 8.77 39.28
N LYS A 224 -3.80 7.82 40.22
CA LYS A 224 -3.17 6.50 40.01
C LYS A 224 -3.78 5.88 38.76
N GLU A 225 -2.96 5.72 37.70
CA GLU A 225 -3.38 5.06 36.49
C GLU A 225 -3.93 3.67 36.81
N ILE A 226 -5.08 3.33 36.28
CA ILE A 226 -5.68 2.00 36.46
C ILE A 226 -4.87 1.03 35.60
N PRO A 227 -4.24 -0.01 36.18
CA PRO A 227 -3.54 -1.03 35.43
C PRO A 227 -4.54 -1.88 34.63
N GLY A 228 -4.14 -2.29 33.42
CA GLY A 228 -4.95 -3.20 32.63
C GLY A 228 -4.79 -3.01 31.13
N GLU A 229 -5.43 -3.89 30.39
CA GLU A 229 -5.38 -3.96 28.94
C GLU A 229 -6.64 -3.35 28.32
N THR A 230 -6.47 -2.55 27.29
CA THR A 230 -7.59 -1.93 26.54
C THR A 230 -7.43 -2.27 25.06
N PRO A 231 -8.33 -3.07 24.48
CA PRO A 231 -8.31 -3.34 23.05
C PRO A 231 -8.44 -2.04 22.24
N THR A 232 -7.72 -1.97 21.11
CA THR A 232 -7.78 -0.81 20.24
C THR A 232 -7.90 -1.24 18.79
N ASN A 233 -8.78 -0.61 18.03
CA ASN A 233 -8.88 -0.75 16.59
C ASN A 233 -8.55 0.59 15.93
N LEU A 234 -7.99 0.52 14.72
CA LEU A 234 -7.65 1.69 13.93
C LEU A 234 -8.08 1.45 12.49
N MET A 235 -8.93 2.30 11.97
CA MET A 235 -9.28 2.34 10.56
C MET A 235 -8.88 3.70 9.98
N MET A 236 -8.10 3.66 8.93
CA MET A 236 -7.62 4.86 8.24
C MET A 236 -7.96 4.77 6.77
N PHE A 237 -8.37 5.90 6.22
CA PHE A 237 -8.56 6.06 4.80
C PHE A 237 -7.62 7.14 4.25
N GLY A 238 -7.26 7.00 2.99
CA GLY A 238 -6.48 8.00 2.28
C GLY A 238 -6.63 7.88 0.77
N THR A 239 -6.26 8.95 0.10
CA THR A 239 -6.28 9.00 -1.37
C THR A 239 -4.87 8.77 -1.90
N PRO A 240 -4.61 7.70 -2.71
CA PRO A 240 -3.27 7.35 -3.19
C PRO A 240 -2.55 8.50 -3.89
N ILE A 241 -3.26 9.30 -4.68
CA ILE A 241 -2.67 10.42 -5.43
C ILE A 241 -2.12 11.49 -4.48
N LYS A 242 -2.76 11.71 -3.33
CA LYS A 242 -2.33 12.69 -2.33
C LYS A 242 -1.17 12.18 -1.47
N LEU A 243 -1.25 10.92 -1.05
CA LEU A 243 -0.24 10.30 -0.16
C LEU A 243 1.03 9.87 -0.88
N LEU A 244 0.94 9.57 -2.18
CA LEU A 244 2.03 9.08 -3.00
C LEU A 244 2.30 10.08 -4.14
N ASP A 245 2.43 11.35 -3.80
CA ASP A 245 2.57 12.45 -4.75
C ASP A 245 4.02 12.68 -5.22
N GLY A 246 4.99 12.04 -4.57
CA GLY A 246 6.42 12.24 -4.81
C GLY A 246 7.01 13.43 -4.07
N GLY A 247 6.27 14.04 -3.14
CA GLY A 247 6.66 15.20 -2.35
C GLY A 247 6.73 14.92 -0.85
N LYS A 248 6.66 15.99 -0.07
CA LYS A 248 6.76 15.94 1.41
C LYS A 248 5.73 15.01 2.05
N THR A 249 4.50 14.97 1.52
CA THR A 249 3.43 14.11 2.05
C THR A 249 3.78 12.62 1.91
N GLU A 250 4.39 12.23 0.79
CA GLU A 250 4.86 10.84 0.61
C GLU A 250 6.00 10.51 1.56
N ASP A 251 6.92 11.44 1.82
CA ASP A 251 8.02 11.21 2.77
C ASP A 251 7.49 11.07 4.19
N GLU A 252 6.55 11.91 4.62
CA GLU A 252 5.87 11.81 5.91
C GLU A 252 5.11 10.49 6.04
N PHE A 253 4.45 10.04 4.96
CA PHE A 253 3.76 8.76 4.94
C PHE A 253 4.72 7.57 5.03
N LYS A 254 5.87 7.61 4.35
CA LYS A 254 6.93 6.59 4.49
C LYS A 254 7.47 6.53 5.92
N GLN A 255 7.77 7.68 6.52
CA GLN A 255 8.18 7.76 7.92
C GLN A 255 7.13 7.18 8.86
N PHE A 256 5.84 7.48 8.65
CA PHE A 256 4.75 6.87 9.41
C PHE A 256 4.76 5.33 9.31
N LEU A 257 4.97 4.77 8.13
CA LEU A 257 5.08 3.31 7.97
C LEU A 257 6.31 2.75 8.71
N GLU A 258 7.44 3.44 8.64
CA GLU A 258 8.70 3.07 9.30
C GLU A 258 8.64 3.10 10.82
N THR A 259 7.83 3.98 11.43
CA THR A 259 7.64 4.03 12.89
C THR A 259 7.03 2.75 13.48
N GLY A 260 6.59 1.83 12.64
CA GLY A 260 6.09 0.50 13.01
C GLY A 260 4.63 0.26 12.65
N PHE A 261 3.97 1.18 11.93
CA PHE A 261 2.63 0.94 11.42
C PHE A 261 2.59 -0.11 10.31
N ALA A 262 3.61 -0.19 9.44
CA ALA A 262 3.68 -1.19 8.39
C ALA A 262 3.48 -2.62 8.91
N ARG A 263 4.07 -2.96 10.04
CA ARG A 263 3.96 -4.30 10.64
C ARG A 263 2.61 -4.60 11.29
N ARG A 264 1.78 -3.56 11.56
CA ARG A 264 0.51 -3.68 12.29
C ARG A 264 -0.72 -3.57 11.39
N LEU A 265 -0.56 -2.87 10.26
CA LEU A 265 -1.67 -2.59 9.35
C LEU A 265 -1.95 -3.74 8.39
N LEU A 266 -3.23 -4.00 8.15
CA LEU A 266 -3.70 -4.61 6.91
C LEU A 266 -3.97 -3.51 5.89
N PHE A 267 -3.58 -3.75 4.64
CA PHE A 267 -3.61 -2.76 3.57
C PHE A 267 -4.65 -3.11 2.52
N GLY A 268 -5.60 -2.20 2.30
CA GLY A 268 -6.44 -2.16 1.11
C GLY A 268 -5.92 -1.07 0.18
N TYR A 269 -5.36 -1.43 -0.98
CA TYR A 269 -4.80 -0.48 -1.93
C TYR A 269 -5.24 -0.80 -3.34
N ASN A 270 -5.76 0.23 -4.02
CA ASN A 270 -6.03 0.13 -5.44
C ASN A 270 -5.80 1.48 -6.14
N LEU A 271 -5.03 1.45 -7.23
CA LEU A 271 -4.79 2.60 -8.10
C LEU A 271 -5.79 2.73 -9.23
N GLN A 272 -6.36 1.63 -9.66
CA GLN A 272 -7.33 1.61 -10.77
C GLN A 272 -8.75 1.73 -10.22
N SER A 273 -9.64 2.32 -11.01
CA SER A 273 -11.06 2.28 -10.68
C SER A 273 -11.61 0.88 -10.97
N GLU A 274 -12.28 0.32 -9.97
CA GLU A 274 -12.99 -0.96 -10.12
C GLU A 274 -14.51 -0.75 -10.12
N ARG A 275 -14.97 0.44 -10.53
CA ARG A 275 -16.39 0.71 -10.76
C ARG A 275 -16.93 -0.16 -11.87
N MET A 276 -18.08 -0.80 -11.64
CA MET A 276 -18.81 -1.52 -12.69
C MET A 276 -19.42 -0.51 -13.67
N THR A 277 -18.71 -0.22 -14.74
CA THR A 277 -19.16 0.73 -15.77
C THR A 277 -19.96 0.09 -16.89
N GLU A 278 -19.86 -1.23 -17.05
CA GLU A 278 -20.46 -1.98 -18.14
C GLU A 278 -21.98 -2.25 -17.96
N LEU A 279 -22.49 -2.12 -16.73
CA LEU A 279 -23.91 -2.34 -16.45
C LEU A 279 -24.77 -1.22 -17.03
N SER A 280 -25.81 -1.59 -17.76
CA SER A 280 -26.84 -0.67 -18.21
C SER A 280 -27.63 -0.07 -17.03
N ALA A 281 -28.30 1.06 -17.27
CA ALA A 281 -29.15 1.69 -16.25
C ALA A 281 -30.25 0.75 -15.72
N ALA A 282 -30.83 -0.07 -16.59
CA ALA A 282 -31.86 -1.05 -16.22
C ALA A 282 -31.31 -2.18 -15.34
N GLU A 283 -30.11 -2.68 -15.64
CA GLU A 283 -29.44 -3.70 -14.82
C GLU A 283 -29.07 -3.16 -13.45
N ARG A 284 -28.54 -1.93 -13.37
CA ARG A 284 -28.26 -1.26 -12.10
C ARG A 284 -29.51 -1.07 -11.25
N TYR A 285 -30.59 -0.61 -11.86
CA TYR A 285 -31.86 -0.46 -11.15
C TYR A 285 -32.38 -1.79 -10.62
N LYS A 286 -32.33 -2.85 -11.43
CA LYS A 286 -32.72 -4.21 -11.01
C LYS A 286 -31.85 -4.70 -9.86
N GLN A 287 -30.55 -4.44 -9.90
CA GLN A 287 -29.61 -4.80 -8.83
C GLN A 287 -29.91 -4.05 -7.54
N MET A 288 -30.27 -2.76 -7.62
CA MET A 288 -30.61 -1.93 -6.46
C MET A 288 -31.95 -2.31 -5.82
N THR A 289 -32.89 -2.87 -6.59
CA THR A 289 -34.25 -3.26 -6.15
C THR A 289 -34.41 -4.77 -5.97
N ASP A 290 -33.31 -5.51 -5.90
CA ASP A 290 -33.31 -6.97 -5.74
C ASP A 290 -33.76 -7.35 -4.32
N ALA A 291 -34.94 -7.95 -4.21
CA ALA A 291 -35.52 -8.40 -2.93
C ALA A 291 -34.66 -9.49 -2.24
N THR A 292 -33.86 -10.25 -3.00
CA THR A 292 -32.93 -11.24 -2.42
C THR A 292 -31.80 -10.56 -1.69
N LEU A 293 -31.30 -9.44 -2.21
CA LEU A 293 -30.27 -8.63 -1.58
C LEU A 293 -30.75 -7.99 -0.28
N GLU A 294 -31.98 -7.49 -0.25
CA GLU A 294 -32.60 -6.95 0.98
C GLU A 294 -32.74 -8.01 2.08
N LYS A 295 -33.19 -9.21 1.71
CA LYS A 295 -33.26 -10.33 2.63
C LYS A 295 -31.88 -10.72 3.18
N ASP A 296 -30.86 -10.76 2.31
CA ASP A 296 -29.48 -11.04 2.72
C ASP A 296 -28.93 -9.97 3.69
N MET A 297 -29.27 -8.70 3.46
CA MET A 297 -28.93 -7.61 4.39
C MET A 297 -29.61 -7.78 5.74
N ASP A 298 -30.89 -8.09 5.78
CA ASP A 298 -31.63 -8.32 7.03
C ASP A 298 -31.11 -9.52 7.83
N ASP A 299 -30.68 -10.56 7.14
CA ASP A 299 -30.04 -11.71 7.79
C ASP A 299 -28.69 -11.31 8.43
N VAL A 300 -27.87 -10.51 7.73
CA VAL A 300 -26.60 -9.99 8.25
C VAL A 300 -26.84 -9.07 9.45
N LYS A 301 -27.82 -8.16 9.40
CA LYS A 301 -28.22 -7.31 10.54
C LYS A 301 -28.52 -8.16 11.78
N ARG A 302 -29.36 -9.18 11.63
CA ARG A 302 -29.72 -10.11 12.73
C ARG A 302 -28.51 -10.88 13.28
N ILE A 303 -27.50 -11.18 12.44
CA ILE A 303 -26.27 -11.82 12.91
C ILE A 303 -25.48 -10.84 13.78
N PHE A 304 -25.30 -9.58 13.33
CA PHE A 304 -24.60 -8.58 14.13
C PHE A 304 -25.30 -8.25 15.45
N ALA A 305 -26.62 -8.10 15.45
CA ALA A 305 -27.40 -7.87 16.68
C ALA A 305 -27.13 -8.93 17.75
N LYS A 306 -27.03 -10.21 17.36
CA LYS A 306 -26.72 -11.31 18.27
C LYS A 306 -25.33 -11.24 18.90
N PHE A 307 -24.39 -10.49 18.35
CA PHE A 307 -23.04 -10.38 18.92
C PHE A 307 -23.04 -9.64 20.27
N ALA A 308 -23.99 -8.75 20.52
CA ALA A 308 -24.13 -8.05 21.79
C ALA A 308 -24.57 -8.97 22.94
N SER A 309 -25.27 -10.08 22.62
CA SER A 309 -25.80 -11.00 23.61
C SER A 309 -24.90 -12.22 23.86
N GLY A 310 -24.41 -12.40 25.07
CA GLY A 310 -23.90 -13.68 25.55
C GLY A 310 -22.41 -14.01 25.34
N LYS A 311 -21.62 -13.17 24.63
CA LYS A 311 -20.22 -13.52 24.29
C LYS A 311 -19.18 -12.64 24.97
N PHE A 312 -19.54 -11.96 26.04
CA PHE A 312 -18.66 -10.99 26.70
C PHE A 312 -17.45 -11.65 27.37
N ASN A 313 -16.27 -10.99 27.27
CA ASN A 313 -15.00 -11.37 27.91
C ASN A 313 -14.55 -12.81 27.58
N ARG A 314 -14.77 -13.24 26.33
CA ARG A 314 -14.39 -14.57 25.88
C ARG A 314 -12.88 -14.67 25.66
N VAL A 315 -12.27 -15.76 26.09
CA VAL A 315 -10.88 -16.11 25.78
C VAL A 315 -10.90 -17.29 24.80
N LEU A 316 -10.48 -17.03 23.57
CA LEU A 316 -10.33 -18.04 22.53
C LEU A 316 -9.05 -18.82 22.78
N THR A 317 -9.09 -20.12 22.54
CA THR A 317 -7.92 -20.99 22.56
C THR A 317 -7.50 -21.35 21.14
N ILE A 318 -6.33 -21.91 20.98
CA ILE A 318 -5.87 -22.54 19.75
C ILE A 318 -5.29 -23.89 20.14
N ASP A 319 -5.69 -24.95 19.45
CA ASP A 319 -5.14 -26.27 19.72
C ASP A 319 -3.69 -26.41 19.20
N GLU A 320 -2.99 -27.47 19.63
CA GLU A 320 -1.58 -27.67 19.29
C GLU A 320 -1.36 -27.79 17.78
N VAL A 321 -2.24 -28.49 17.06
CA VAL A 321 -2.11 -28.71 15.62
C VAL A 321 -2.23 -27.40 14.85
N ASP A 322 -3.21 -26.57 15.18
CA ASP A 322 -3.44 -25.28 14.55
C ASP A 322 -2.42 -24.23 15.00
N ALA A 323 -1.93 -24.32 16.25
CA ALA A 323 -0.81 -23.49 16.72
C ALA A 323 0.49 -23.80 15.95
N ILE A 324 0.82 -25.08 15.73
CA ILE A 324 1.97 -25.47 14.91
C ILE A 324 1.82 -24.95 13.49
N TYR A 325 0.65 -25.07 12.89
CA TYR A 325 0.40 -24.54 11.55
C TYR A 325 0.64 -23.01 11.45
N LEU A 326 0.19 -22.25 12.44
CA LEU A 326 0.46 -20.83 12.48
C LEU A 326 1.95 -20.52 12.63
N ILE A 327 2.68 -21.32 13.41
CA ILE A 327 4.15 -21.21 13.54
C ILE A 327 4.86 -21.56 12.21
N GLU A 328 4.40 -22.58 11.50
CA GLU A 328 4.93 -22.91 10.15
C GLU A 328 4.74 -21.72 9.19
N TYR A 329 3.57 -21.08 9.25
CA TYR A 329 3.32 -19.88 8.47
C TYR A 329 4.24 -18.72 8.89
N GLN A 330 4.46 -18.51 10.20
CA GLN A 330 5.44 -17.53 10.71
C GLN A 330 6.82 -17.79 10.14
N ILE A 331 7.34 -19.02 10.22
CA ILE A 331 8.65 -19.42 9.68
C ILE A 331 8.74 -19.14 8.17
N LYS A 332 7.66 -19.39 7.42
CA LYS A 332 7.58 -19.06 5.99
C LYS A 332 7.75 -17.56 5.77
N CYS A 333 7.07 -16.72 6.55
CA CYS A 333 7.16 -15.27 6.47
C CYS A 333 8.58 -14.77 6.82
N GLU A 334 9.20 -15.29 7.88
CA GLU A 334 10.57 -14.96 8.30
C GLU A 334 11.59 -15.33 7.22
N LYS A 335 11.47 -16.52 6.62
CA LYS A 335 12.30 -16.93 5.48
C LYS A 335 12.09 -16.05 4.24
N ALA A 336 10.90 -15.55 4.00
CA ALA A 336 10.64 -14.61 2.93
C ALA A 336 11.27 -13.24 3.23
N ALA A 337 11.16 -12.76 4.47
CA ALA A 337 11.74 -11.50 4.91
C ALA A 337 13.28 -11.51 4.82
N SER A 338 13.95 -12.62 5.17
CA SER A 338 15.41 -12.75 5.11
C SER A 338 16.00 -12.67 3.69
N LYS A 339 15.18 -12.86 2.65
CA LYS A 339 15.59 -12.73 1.24
C LYS A 339 15.50 -11.29 0.72
N LEU A 340 14.86 -10.40 1.46
CA LEU A 340 14.74 -9.01 1.07
C LEU A 340 16.06 -8.26 1.31
N LYS A 341 16.29 -7.23 0.48
CA LYS A 341 17.51 -6.41 0.59
C LYS A 341 17.46 -5.52 1.83
N GLU A 342 18.61 -5.12 2.34
CA GLU A 342 18.78 -4.31 3.54
C GLU A 342 17.94 -3.02 3.54
N HIS A 343 17.81 -2.35 2.38
CA HIS A 343 17.01 -1.12 2.26
C HIS A 343 15.48 -1.36 2.23
N GLN A 344 15.00 -2.61 2.22
CA GLN A 344 13.57 -2.96 2.21
C GLN A 344 13.04 -3.20 3.63
N VAL A 345 13.45 -2.35 4.60
CA VAL A 345 13.16 -2.51 6.04
C VAL A 345 11.66 -2.59 6.32
N VAL A 346 10.87 -1.77 5.64
CA VAL A 346 9.42 -1.68 5.84
C VAL A 346 8.72 -2.97 5.40
N GLN A 347 9.13 -3.54 4.26
CA GLN A 347 8.62 -4.82 3.77
C GLN A 347 9.05 -5.99 4.68
N GLN A 348 10.30 -5.98 5.15
CA GLN A 348 10.77 -6.98 6.11
C GLN A 348 9.94 -6.95 7.39
N ALA A 349 9.70 -5.76 7.94
CA ALA A 349 8.91 -5.57 9.15
C ALA A 349 7.46 -6.05 8.98
N GLU A 350 6.83 -5.76 7.82
CA GLU A 350 5.49 -6.24 7.49
C GLU A 350 5.43 -7.77 7.44
N LEU A 351 6.37 -8.41 6.74
CA LEU A 351 6.45 -9.87 6.61
C LEU A 351 6.65 -10.57 7.96
N ILE A 352 7.62 -10.12 8.76
CA ILE A 352 7.93 -10.74 10.06
C ILE A 352 6.72 -10.72 11.00
N HIS A 353 5.90 -9.68 10.93
CA HIS A 353 4.74 -9.52 11.80
C HIS A 353 3.40 -9.98 11.17
N ARG A 354 3.41 -10.47 9.93
CA ARG A 354 2.18 -10.85 9.23
C ARG A 354 1.42 -11.95 9.95
N TYR A 355 2.10 -12.94 10.50
CA TYR A 355 1.49 -14.02 11.28
C TYR A 355 0.67 -13.51 12.47
N PHE A 356 1.11 -12.41 13.09
CA PHE A 356 0.41 -11.82 14.23
C PHE A 356 -0.89 -11.13 13.82
N LYS A 357 -0.91 -10.51 12.63
CA LYS A 357 -2.14 -9.99 12.03
C LYS A 357 -3.09 -11.13 11.68
N VAL A 358 -2.57 -12.23 11.15
CA VAL A 358 -3.35 -13.46 10.87
C VAL A 358 -4.01 -13.99 12.15
N LEU A 359 -3.25 -14.13 13.23
CA LEU A 359 -3.80 -14.60 14.52
C LEU A 359 -4.95 -13.72 15.02
N LYS A 360 -4.78 -12.40 15.00
CA LYS A 360 -5.82 -11.45 15.43
C LYS A 360 -7.05 -11.47 14.52
N THR A 361 -6.86 -11.59 13.22
CA THR A 361 -7.95 -11.72 12.23
C THR A 361 -8.70 -13.03 12.40
N ALA A 362 -7.98 -14.13 12.58
CA ALA A 362 -8.59 -15.45 12.85
C ALA A 362 -9.39 -15.44 14.17
N GLY A 363 -8.90 -14.71 15.19
CA GLY A 363 -9.64 -14.46 16.42
C GLY A 363 -10.95 -13.70 16.20
N ALA A 364 -10.97 -12.70 15.33
CA ALA A 364 -12.19 -12.00 14.94
C ALA A 364 -13.18 -12.93 14.21
N TYR A 365 -12.69 -13.79 13.31
CA TYR A 365 -13.50 -14.79 12.64
C TYR A 365 -14.06 -15.83 13.60
N ALA A 366 -13.25 -16.35 14.53
CA ALA A 366 -13.70 -17.28 15.57
C ALA A 366 -14.77 -16.67 16.48
N PHE A 367 -14.68 -15.37 16.78
CA PHE A 367 -15.70 -14.65 17.52
C PHE A 367 -17.02 -14.61 16.77
N VAL A 368 -17.04 -14.23 15.49
CA VAL A 368 -18.28 -14.15 14.70
C VAL A 368 -18.87 -15.52 14.40
N ASP A 369 -18.06 -16.54 14.22
CA ASP A 369 -18.49 -17.94 14.07
C ASP A 369 -19.00 -18.56 15.38
N ASN A 370 -18.79 -17.88 16.50
CA ASN A 370 -19.13 -18.38 17.82
C ASN A 370 -18.38 -19.66 18.24
N THR A 371 -17.17 -19.87 17.73
CA THR A 371 -16.33 -21.01 18.12
C THR A 371 -15.57 -20.73 19.43
N PRO A 372 -15.31 -21.71 20.28
CA PRO A 372 -14.54 -21.53 21.51
C PRO A 372 -13.03 -21.41 21.25
N SER A 373 -12.58 -21.88 20.09
CA SER A 373 -11.20 -21.90 19.68
C SER A 373 -11.06 -21.42 18.24
N ILE A 374 -9.87 -20.93 17.90
CA ILE A 374 -9.45 -20.63 16.53
C ILE A 374 -9.14 -21.97 15.85
N THR A 375 -9.73 -22.19 14.68
CA THR A 375 -9.59 -23.42 13.91
C THR A 375 -8.81 -23.17 12.62
N ARG A 376 -8.40 -24.24 11.95
CA ARG A 376 -7.73 -24.21 10.66
C ARG A 376 -8.49 -23.36 9.63
N THR A 377 -9.79 -23.47 9.56
CA THR A 377 -10.61 -22.73 8.59
C THR A 377 -10.49 -21.21 8.78
N GLN A 378 -10.53 -20.72 10.03
CA GLN A 378 -10.35 -19.30 10.32
C GLN A 378 -8.91 -18.84 10.07
N LEU A 379 -7.91 -19.69 10.35
CA LEU A 379 -6.51 -19.41 10.03
C LEU A 379 -6.29 -19.30 8.53
N ASP A 380 -6.79 -20.22 7.74
CA ASP A 380 -6.65 -20.21 6.28
C ASP A 380 -7.28 -18.94 5.67
N ALA A 381 -8.49 -18.59 6.11
CA ALA A 381 -9.17 -17.37 5.68
C ALA A 381 -8.39 -16.10 6.07
N ALA A 382 -7.82 -16.07 7.25
CA ALA A 382 -7.02 -14.95 7.73
C ALA A 382 -5.66 -14.86 7.01
N ILE A 383 -5.05 -16.00 6.67
CA ILE A 383 -3.81 -16.07 5.87
C ILE A 383 -4.08 -15.51 4.46
N ASP A 384 -5.14 -15.95 3.80
CA ASP A 384 -5.49 -15.47 2.45
C ASP A 384 -5.70 -13.95 2.44
N LEU A 385 -6.39 -13.40 3.43
CA LEU A 385 -6.58 -11.96 3.57
C LEU A 385 -5.25 -11.22 3.82
N ALA A 386 -4.40 -11.74 4.68
CA ALA A 386 -3.11 -11.12 5.01
C ALA A 386 -2.10 -11.21 3.85
N GLU A 387 -2.11 -12.30 3.08
CA GLU A 387 -1.28 -12.46 1.88
C GLU A 387 -1.72 -11.47 0.79
N GLU A 388 -3.03 -11.30 0.56
CA GLU A 388 -3.53 -10.31 -0.38
C GLU A 388 -3.18 -8.89 0.08
N SER A 389 -3.39 -8.58 1.36
CA SER A 389 -2.97 -7.31 1.96
C SER A 389 -1.48 -7.04 1.77
N GLY A 390 -0.63 -8.06 1.96
CA GLY A 390 0.82 -7.95 1.72
C GLY A 390 1.18 -7.71 0.25
N ARG A 391 0.46 -8.33 -0.69
CA ARG A 391 0.62 -8.05 -2.13
C ARG A 391 0.27 -6.59 -2.46
N GLN A 392 -0.86 -6.09 -1.93
CA GLN A 392 -1.29 -4.71 -2.15
C GLN A 392 -0.32 -3.70 -1.51
N PHE A 393 0.22 -4.02 -0.34
CA PHE A 393 1.27 -3.23 0.30
C PHE A 393 2.54 -3.13 -0.57
N ASN A 394 3.00 -4.24 -1.11
CA ASN A 394 4.15 -4.25 -2.02
C ASN A 394 3.87 -3.49 -3.33
N ASN A 395 2.67 -3.61 -3.88
CA ASN A 395 2.26 -2.85 -5.06
C ASN A 395 2.24 -1.33 -4.78
N MET A 396 1.81 -0.92 -3.60
CA MET A 396 1.84 0.47 -3.16
C MET A 396 3.28 1.01 -3.10
N LEU A 397 4.21 0.24 -2.53
CA LEU A 397 5.63 0.64 -2.40
C LEU A 397 6.38 0.54 -3.73
N ALA A 398 5.97 -0.34 -4.64
CA ALA A 398 6.54 -0.50 -5.97
C ALA A 398 6.10 0.61 -6.96
N LYS A 399 5.28 1.56 -6.53
CA LYS A 399 4.86 2.67 -7.38
C LYS A 399 6.07 3.43 -7.91
N LYS A 400 6.07 3.65 -9.22
CA LYS A 400 7.14 4.40 -9.92
C LYS A 400 7.36 5.76 -9.27
N GLY A 401 8.61 6.09 -8.98
CA GLY A 401 9.02 7.41 -8.47
C GLY A 401 8.58 8.55 -9.38
N ALA A 402 8.54 9.77 -8.87
CA ALA A 402 8.14 10.95 -9.66
C ALA A 402 8.99 11.10 -10.93
N TYR A 403 10.32 10.91 -10.83
CA TYR A 403 11.23 10.96 -11.95
C TYR A 403 11.01 9.83 -12.98
N GLU A 404 10.61 8.63 -12.53
CA GLU A 404 10.28 7.51 -13.44
C GLU A 404 8.98 7.79 -14.19
N ARG A 405 7.98 8.36 -13.50
CA ARG A 405 6.73 8.79 -14.12
C ARG A 405 6.96 9.89 -15.13
N LEU A 406 7.86 10.84 -14.83
CA LEU A 406 8.25 11.90 -15.74
C LEU A 406 8.91 11.34 -17.01
N ALA A 407 9.86 10.41 -16.85
CA ALA A 407 10.53 9.78 -18.00
C ALA A 407 9.53 9.03 -18.91
N ASN A 408 8.61 8.25 -18.30
CA ASN A 408 7.57 7.55 -19.08
C ASN A 408 6.59 8.53 -19.76
N PHE A 409 6.16 9.58 -19.04
CA PHE A 409 5.29 10.61 -19.62
C PHE A 409 5.90 11.24 -20.88
N LEU A 410 7.19 11.58 -20.86
CA LEU A 410 7.86 12.15 -22.02
C LEU A 410 7.93 11.17 -23.21
N VAL A 411 8.02 9.85 -22.94
CA VAL A 411 7.94 8.83 -23.98
C VAL A 411 6.51 8.72 -24.53
N ASP A 412 5.53 8.64 -23.64
CA ASP A 412 4.12 8.43 -23.99
C ASP A 412 3.54 9.63 -24.75
N ALA A 413 4.01 10.83 -24.45
CA ALA A 413 3.63 12.05 -25.17
C ALA A 413 3.97 11.99 -26.67
N GLY A 414 5.06 11.29 -27.06
CA GLY A 414 5.47 11.11 -28.46
C GLY A 414 5.79 12.41 -29.20
N ARG A 415 5.90 13.54 -28.50
CA ARG A 415 6.16 14.89 -29.01
C ARG A 415 7.07 15.67 -28.07
N GLU A 416 7.52 16.81 -28.52
CA GLU A 416 8.19 17.77 -27.64
C GLU A 416 7.19 18.42 -26.68
N VAL A 417 7.55 18.50 -25.40
CA VAL A 417 6.74 19.03 -24.29
C VAL A 417 7.53 20.12 -23.59
N THR A 418 6.88 21.22 -23.25
CA THR A 418 7.48 22.34 -22.50
C THR A 418 7.37 22.10 -20.99
N GLN A 419 8.17 22.85 -20.19
CA GLN A 419 8.02 22.82 -18.74
C GLN A 419 6.62 23.27 -18.26
N HIS A 420 5.98 24.17 -19.01
CA HIS A 420 4.64 24.66 -18.67
C HIS A 420 3.60 23.52 -18.82
N GLU A 421 3.61 22.82 -19.94
CA GLU A 421 2.73 21.67 -20.16
C GLU A 421 2.94 20.59 -19.11
N MET A 422 4.20 20.30 -18.73
CA MET A 422 4.49 19.34 -17.64
C MET A 422 3.92 19.80 -16.29
N LEU A 423 3.91 21.10 -15.99
CA LEU A 423 3.31 21.65 -14.77
C LEU A 423 1.78 21.53 -14.76
N GLU A 424 1.14 21.64 -15.91
CA GLU A 424 -0.31 21.49 -16.05
C GLU A 424 -0.74 20.04 -15.99
N GLU A 425 -0.05 19.15 -16.72
CA GLU A 425 -0.45 17.75 -16.88
C GLU A 425 0.01 16.83 -15.74
N LEU A 426 1.12 17.19 -15.03
CA LEU A 426 1.73 16.33 -14.04
C LEU A 426 1.58 16.89 -12.60
N PRO A 427 0.64 16.38 -11.81
CA PRO A 427 0.42 16.85 -10.43
C PRO A 427 1.65 16.77 -9.53
N PHE A 428 2.58 15.87 -9.83
CA PHE A 428 3.83 15.67 -9.08
C PHE A 428 5.00 16.53 -9.61
N TYR A 429 4.91 17.13 -10.80
CA TYR A 429 5.95 17.99 -11.36
C TYR A 429 5.80 19.44 -10.84
N LYS A 430 5.80 19.57 -9.49
CA LYS A 430 5.63 20.83 -8.77
C LYS A 430 6.91 21.18 -8.03
N GLY A 431 6.97 22.39 -7.50
CA GLY A 431 8.12 22.87 -6.74
C GLY A 431 8.85 24.01 -7.41
N ASN A 432 9.95 24.47 -6.80
CA ASN A 432 10.79 25.54 -7.35
C ASN A 432 11.65 25.04 -8.53
N ALA A 433 12.27 25.98 -9.25
CA ALA A 433 13.07 25.65 -10.44
C ALA A 433 14.23 24.66 -10.17
N PRO A 434 15.00 24.75 -9.05
CA PRO A 434 15.99 23.74 -8.71
C PRO A 434 15.41 22.33 -8.55
N GLN A 435 14.29 22.16 -7.82
CA GLN A 435 13.65 20.86 -7.61
C GLN A 435 13.18 20.22 -8.92
N ARG A 436 12.61 21.02 -9.83
CA ARG A 436 12.23 20.53 -11.17
C ARG A 436 13.42 20.10 -11.99
N LYS A 437 14.54 20.85 -11.91
CA LYS A 437 15.79 20.50 -12.59
C LYS A 437 16.37 19.20 -12.04
N ASP A 438 16.36 19.00 -10.74
CA ASP A 438 16.84 17.77 -10.09
C ASP A 438 15.97 16.58 -10.50
N MET A 439 14.65 16.75 -10.51
CA MET A 439 13.71 15.71 -10.98
C MET A 439 13.96 15.34 -12.45
N MET A 440 14.21 16.31 -13.32
CA MET A 440 14.55 16.07 -14.72
C MET A 440 15.90 15.33 -14.85
N THR A 441 16.90 15.70 -14.05
CA THR A 441 18.20 15.02 -14.02
C THR A 441 18.05 13.56 -13.59
N LEU A 442 17.24 13.29 -12.58
CA LEU A 442 16.93 11.93 -12.16
C LEU A 442 16.15 11.15 -13.22
N ALA A 443 15.19 11.81 -13.91
CA ALA A 443 14.44 11.20 -15.01
C ALA A 443 15.36 10.81 -16.18
N ILE A 444 16.32 11.66 -16.54
CA ILE A 444 17.34 11.37 -17.56
C ILE A 444 18.21 10.18 -17.12
N SER A 445 18.69 10.18 -15.87
CA SER A 445 19.50 9.09 -15.30
C SER A 445 18.74 7.76 -15.27
N TYR A 446 17.47 7.78 -14.89
CA TYR A 446 16.57 6.62 -14.96
C TYR A 446 16.40 6.16 -16.41
N GLY A 447 16.21 7.09 -17.33
CA GLY A 447 16.06 6.82 -18.75
C GLY A 447 17.25 6.03 -19.30
N TYR A 448 18.48 6.44 -19.02
CA TYR A 448 19.69 5.72 -19.44
C TYR A 448 19.71 4.26 -18.99
N ARG A 449 19.24 3.98 -17.77
CA ARG A 449 19.18 2.60 -17.24
C ARG A 449 18.05 1.76 -17.86
N ASN A 450 17.03 2.42 -18.38
CA ASN A 450 15.80 1.76 -18.85
C ASN A 450 15.57 1.93 -20.36
N ASN A 451 16.63 2.25 -21.11
CA ASN A 451 16.59 2.42 -22.56
C ASN A 451 15.60 3.51 -23.02
N ILE A 452 15.48 4.57 -22.24
CA ILE A 452 14.75 5.78 -22.59
C ILE A 452 15.74 6.90 -22.79
N VAL A 453 15.71 7.55 -23.94
CA VAL A 453 16.49 8.76 -24.23
C VAL A 453 15.60 9.97 -24.07
N ILE A 454 15.95 10.85 -23.14
CA ILE A 454 15.26 12.14 -22.97
C ILE A 454 16.14 13.20 -23.66
N LYS A 455 15.60 13.82 -24.70
CA LYS A 455 16.24 14.88 -25.47
C LYS A 455 15.76 16.24 -24.95
N LYS A 456 16.68 17.22 -24.94
CA LYS A 456 16.39 18.62 -24.61
C LYS A 456 16.75 19.49 -25.83
N ARG A 457 15.80 20.34 -26.23
CA ARG A 457 16.04 21.38 -27.25
C ARG A 457 15.69 22.74 -26.66
N ILE A 458 16.45 23.76 -27.00
CA ILE A 458 16.19 25.15 -26.61
C ILE A 458 15.89 25.94 -27.87
N GLN A 459 14.76 26.61 -27.91
CA GLN A 459 14.35 27.49 -28.98
C GLN A 459 13.74 28.74 -28.38
N ASP A 460 14.24 29.92 -28.77
CA ASP A 460 13.79 31.22 -28.26
C ASP A 460 13.81 31.35 -26.74
N GLY A 461 14.77 30.67 -26.07
CA GLY A 461 14.90 30.63 -24.62
C GLY A 461 13.95 29.66 -23.91
N ILE A 462 13.09 28.95 -24.64
CA ILE A 462 12.16 27.95 -24.13
C ILE A 462 12.80 26.57 -24.24
N GLU A 463 12.70 25.79 -23.17
CA GLU A 463 13.18 24.41 -23.10
C GLU A 463 12.07 23.45 -23.53
N PHE A 464 12.35 22.61 -24.51
CA PHE A 464 11.51 21.52 -24.98
C PHE A 464 12.15 20.19 -24.61
N TYR A 465 11.36 19.26 -24.16
CA TYR A 465 11.79 17.92 -23.79
C TYR A 465 10.99 16.88 -24.56
N SER A 466 11.65 15.82 -25.03
CA SER A 466 10.98 14.66 -25.64
C SER A 466 11.62 13.37 -25.14
N GLY A 467 10.82 12.34 -24.95
CA GLY A 467 11.29 11.02 -24.58
C GLY A 467 11.19 10.05 -25.75
N GLU A 468 12.17 9.17 -25.88
CA GLU A 468 12.16 8.10 -26.89
C GLU A 468 12.58 6.78 -26.21
N ALA A 469 11.71 5.76 -26.29
CA ALA A 469 12.05 4.42 -25.85
C ALA A 469 12.84 3.72 -26.96
N LEU A 470 14.05 3.25 -26.63
CA LEU A 470 14.89 2.51 -27.55
C LEU A 470 14.32 1.09 -27.72
N GLN A 471 14.07 0.70 -28.96
CA GLN A 471 13.63 -0.64 -29.31
C GLN A 471 14.84 -1.58 -29.36
N LYS A 472 14.75 -2.72 -28.68
CA LYS A 472 15.78 -3.78 -28.84
C LYS A 472 15.80 -4.27 -30.27
N VAL A 473 17.03 -4.42 -30.81
CA VAL A 473 17.22 -5.02 -32.12
C VAL A 473 16.89 -6.52 -32.06
N ASN A 474 16.10 -6.99 -33.01
CA ASN A 474 15.81 -8.40 -33.16
C ASN A 474 16.90 -9.07 -34.00
N MET A 475 17.76 -9.85 -33.34
CA MET A 475 18.89 -10.55 -34.00
C MET A 475 18.44 -11.57 -35.04
N ASP A 476 17.21 -12.07 -34.94
CA ASP A 476 16.63 -13.02 -35.90
C ASP A 476 15.98 -12.32 -37.11
N ASN A 477 15.91 -10.99 -37.09
CA ASN A 477 15.24 -10.20 -38.13
C ASN A 477 15.85 -8.80 -38.26
N LEU A 478 17.18 -8.73 -38.54
CA LEU A 478 17.89 -7.49 -38.77
C LEU A 478 17.52 -6.87 -40.13
N THR A 479 17.33 -5.57 -40.14
CA THR A 479 17.01 -4.82 -41.36
C THR A 479 18.28 -4.19 -41.93
N LEU A 480 18.53 -4.42 -43.21
CA LEU A 480 19.58 -3.80 -44.04
C LEU A 480 18.98 -3.40 -45.37
N SER A 481 19.46 -2.40 -46.04
CA SER A 481 19.07 -2.14 -47.42
C SER A 481 20.06 -2.75 -48.39
N ILE A 482 19.56 -3.29 -49.50
CA ILE A 482 20.29 -4.12 -50.44
C ILE A 482 19.96 -3.64 -51.86
N SER A 483 20.98 -3.56 -52.75
CA SER A 483 20.82 -3.26 -54.15
C SER A 483 21.83 -4.01 -55.00
N GLN A 484 21.54 -4.19 -56.29
CA GLN A 484 22.48 -4.63 -57.31
C GLN A 484 23.20 -3.42 -57.96
N ASP A 485 22.72 -2.22 -57.73
CA ASP A 485 23.33 -0.96 -58.21
C ASP A 485 24.00 -0.21 -57.05
N LEU A 486 25.06 0.53 -57.35
CA LEU A 486 25.84 1.26 -56.35
C LEU A 486 25.05 2.42 -55.72
N ALA A 487 24.18 3.06 -56.47
CA ALA A 487 23.49 4.29 -56.07
C ALA A 487 21.97 4.20 -56.04
N GLN A 488 21.36 3.24 -56.73
CA GLN A 488 19.91 3.17 -56.89
C GLN A 488 19.38 1.76 -56.60
N GLY A 489 18.05 1.63 -56.47
CA GLY A 489 17.38 0.35 -56.29
C GLY A 489 17.55 -0.29 -54.92
N TYR A 490 17.95 0.47 -53.89
CA TYR A 490 18.04 -0.03 -52.54
C TYR A 490 16.67 -0.33 -51.96
N ALA A 491 16.46 -1.56 -51.59
CA ALA A 491 15.23 -2.04 -50.93
C ALA A 491 15.56 -2.63 -49.55
N PRO A 492 14.67 -2.46 -48.56
CA PRO A 492 14.87 -3.09 -47.26
C PRO A 492 14.80 -4.62 -47.38
N GLY A 493 15.80 -5.28 -46.82
CA GLY A 493 15.87 -6.72 -46.68
C GLY A 493 16.07 -7.12 -45.22
N ASN A 494 15.42 -8.17 -44.82
CA ASN A 494 15.49 -8.68 -43.46
C ASN A 494 16.19 -10.04 -43.42
N ALA A 495 17.09 -10.23 -42.47
CA ALA A 495 17.77 -11.52 -42.28
C ALA A 495 18.21 -11.70 -40.83
N PRO A 496 18.29 -12.96 -40.34
CA PRO A 496 18.98 -13.26 -39.10
C PRO A 496 20.46 -12.91 -39.18
N PHE A 497 21.04 -12.42 -38.09
CA PHE A 497 22.46 -12.08 -38.04
C PHE A 497 23.36 -13.22 -38.52
N ASP A 498 23.07 -14.46 -38.09
CA ASP A 498 23.86 -15.62 -38.42
C ASP A 498 23.82 -16.01 -39.93
N GLN A 499 22.89 -15.43 -40.69
CA GLN A 499 22.78 -15.62 -42.14
C GLN A 499 23.36 -14.44 -42.97
N LEU A 500 23.78 -13.35 -42.34
CA LEU A 500 24.33 -12.17 -43.05
C LEU A 500 25.60 -12.48 -43.86
N HIS A 501 26.34 -13.54 -43.50
CA HIS A 501 27.47 -14.06 -44.28
C HIS A 501 27.07 -14.40 -45.72
N LYS A 502 25.83 -14.86 -45.96
CA LYS A 502 25.32 -15.14 -47.31
C LYS A 502 25.23 -13.88 -48.18
N LEU A 503 24.89 -12.75 -47.56
CA LEU A 503 24.84 -11.45 -48.24
C LEU A 503 26.25 -10.95 -48.56
N THR A 504 27.18 -11.03 -47.61
CA THR A 504 28.56 -10.56 -47.78
C THR A 504 29.36 -11.34 -48.80
N THR A 505 28.98 -12.60 -49.06
CA THR A 505 29.59 -13.51 -50.06
C THR A 505 28.88 -13.47 -51.42
N ALA A 506 27.69 -12.87 -51.51
CA ALA A 506 26.94 -12.78 -52.77
C ALA A 506 27.56 -11.75 -53.71
N ALA A 507 27.92 -12.22 -54.91
CA ALA A 507 28.51 -11.36 -55.95
C ALA A 507 27.46 -10.38 -56.54
N GLY A 508 27.88 -9.14 -56.78
CA GLY A 508 27.02 -8.14 -57.44
C GLY A 508 26.01 -7.44 -56.53
N TYR A 509 26.06 -7.65 -55.22
CA TYR A 509 25.20 -6.94 -54.27
C TYR A 509 25.94 -5.91 -53.45
N HIS A 510 25.26 -4.78 -53.25
CA HIS A 510 25.67 -3.71 -52.36
C HIS A 510 24.70 -3.66 -51.18
N TYR A 511 25.17 -3.36 -49.99
CA TYR A 511 24.34 -3.30 -48.75
C TYR A 511 24.71 -2.09 -47.90
N CYS A 512 23.75 -1.60 -47.14
CA CYS A 512 23.88 -0.42 -46.28
C CYS A 512 23.03 -0.57 -45.02
N SER A 513 23.45 0.05 -43.92
CA SER A 513 22.66 0.05 -42.65
C SER A 513 21.37 0.84 -42.75
N HIS A 514 21.36 1.94 -43.52
CA HIS A 514 20.18 2.81 -43.69
C HIS A 514 19.26 2.31 -44.80
N ASN A 515 17.96 2.53 -44.63
CA ASN A 515 17.02 2.50 -45.72
C ASN A 515 16.94 3.87 -46.42
N PHE A 516 16.46 3.93 -47.66
CA PHE A 516 16.44 5.13 -48.47
C PHE A 516 15.07 5.39 -49.07
N ILE A 517 14.64 6.65 -49.03
CA ILE A 517 13.43 7.11 -49.73
C ILE A 517 13.64 6.92 -51.26
N GLY A 518 12.70 6.19 -51.89
CA GLY A 518 12.79 5.87 -53.31
C GLY A 518 13.98 4.98 -53.71
N GLY A 519 14.65 4.36 -52.73
CA GLY A 519 15.78 3.46 -53.00
C GLY A 519 17.04 4.17 -53.52
N HIS A 520 17.13 5.48 -53.44
CA HIS A 520 18.28 6.25 -53.92
C HIS A 520 19.23 6.59 -52.77
N ARG A 521 20.43 6.02 -52.79
CA ARG A 521 21.45 6.11 -51.73
C ARG A 521 22.11 7.48 -51.72
N THR A 522 21.50 8.42 -51.01
CA THR A 522 22.05 9.72 -50.67
C THR A 522 21.75 10.08 -49.21
N ASN A 523 22.54 10.95 -48.60
CA ASN A 523 22.34 11.40 -47.23
C ASN A 523 20.94 12.05 -47.04
N ASN A 524 20.44 12.75 -48.05
CA ASN A 524 19.14 13.42 -47.99
C ASN A 524 17.95 12.43 -48.05
N ASN A 525 18.17 11.26 -48.62
CA ASN A 525 17.13 10.23 -48.76
C ASN A 525 17.22 9.14 -47.67
N ALA A 526 18.28 9.17 -46.85
CA ALA A 526 18.44 8.16 -45.80
C ALA A 526 17.38 8.35 -44.72
N ILE A 527 16.67 7.27 -44.45
CA ILE A 527 15.64 7.19 -43.38
C ILE A 527 16.37 6.95 -42.07
N PRO A 528 16.15 7.79 -41.03
CA PRO A 528 16.74 7.56 -39.72
C PRO A 528 16.25 6.22 -39.11
N GLY A 529 17.23 5.44 -38.64
CA GLY A 529 16.95 4.15 -38.01
C GLY A 529 17.82 3.04 -38.59
N VAL A 530 18.69 2.46 -37.74
CA VAL A 530 19.59 1.38 -38.13
C VAL A 530 19.67 0.32 -37.03
N ASP A 531 19.80 -0.94 -37.46
CA ASP A 531 19.98 -2.09 -36.58
C ASP A 531 21.46 -2.50 -36.48
N THR A 532 22.30 -2.04 -37.43
CA THR A 532 23.70 -2.45 -37.56
C THR A 532 24.61 -1.28 -37.84
N ILE A 533 25.85 -1.38 -37.37
CA ILE A 533 26.96 -0.53 -37.81
C ILE A 533 27.76 -1.30 -38.85
N ILE A 534 28.04 -0.70 -40.00
CA ILE A 534 28.91 -1.27 -41.03
C ILE A 534 30.16 -0.39 -41.13
N LEU A 535 31.31 -0.96 -40.79
CA LEU A 535 32.60 -0.33 -40.88
C LEU A 535 33.30 -0.84 -42.15
N ASP A 536 33.78 0.07 -42.97
CA ASP A 536 34.60 -0.22 -44.19
C ASP A 536 36.05 0.12 -43.85
N ILE A 537 36.92 -0.86 -43.78
CA ILE A 537 38.33 -0.71 -43.41
C ILE A 537 39.17 -0.83 -44.69
N ASP A 538 39.70 0.31 -45.12
CA ASP A 538 40.52 0.45 -46.32
C ASP A 538 42.02 0.61 -45.95
N GLY A 539 42.57 -0.42 -45.27
CA GLY A 539 43.98 -0.42 -44.84
C GLY A 539 44.16 0.01 -43.37
N GLY A 540 45.39 0.00 -42.90
CA GLY A 540 45.81 0.48 -41.59
C GLY A 540 45.66 -0.54 -40.42
N THR A 541 44.52 -1.17 -40.24
CA THR A 541 44.29 -2.12 -39.16
C THR A 541 44.26 -3.54 -39.69
N SER A 542 45.04 -4.46 -39.10
CA SER A 542 45.00 -5.85 -39.48
C SER A 542 43.72 -6.57 -39.02
N ILE A 543 43.32 -7.62 -39.73
CA ILE A 543 42.15 -8.44 -39.35
C ILE A 543 42.32 -9.02 -37.94
N ASP A 544 43.51 -9.44 -37.55
CA ASP A 544 43.77 -9.99 -36.24
C ASP A 544 43.66 -8.96 -35.13
N THR A 545 44.15 -7.72 -35.40
CA THR A 545 43.95 -6.61 -34.49
C THR A 545 42.45 -6.31 -34.31
N ALA A 546 41.67 -6.27 -35.39
CA ALA A 546 40.23 -6.04 -35.34
C ALA A 546 39.50 -7.14 -34.53
N LYS A 547 39.88 -8.41 -34.70
CA LYS A 547 39.31 -9.51 -33.91
C LYS A 547 39.62 -9.39 -32.42
N ILE A 548 40.81 -8.96 -32.05
CA ILE A 548 41.20 -8.72 -30.65
C ILE A 548 40.36 -7.56 -30.05
N LEU A 549 40.27 -6.45 -30.77
CA LEU A 549 39.52 -5.27 -30.31
C LEU A 549 38.01 -5.53 -30.15
N LEU A 550 37.47 -6.45 -30.95
CA LEU A 550 36.03 -6.77 -30.95
C LEU A 550 35.70 -8.08 -30.27
N ALA A 551 36.65 -8.67 -29.50
CA ALA A 551 36.47 -9.98 -28.85
C ALA A 551 35.23 -10.08 -27.98
N ASP A 552 34.82 -8.97 -27.35
CA ASP A 552 33.65 -8.88 -26.47
C ASP A 552 32.32 -8.58 -27.20
N TYR A 553 32.38 -8.41 -28.53
CA TYR A 553 31.22 -8.05 -29.35
C TYR A 553 30.88 -9.16 -30.35
N LYS A 554 29.59 -9.28 -30.68
CA LYS A 554 29.16 -10.08 -31.82
C LYS A 554 29.41 -9.30 -33.10
N PHE A 555 30.17 -9.83 -34.07
CA PHE A 555 30.45 -9.19 -35.32
C PHE A 555 30.59 -10.20 -36.47
N LEU A 556 30.38 -9.72 -37.67
CA LEU A 556 30.69 -10.43 -38.90
C LEU A 556 31.77 -9.64 -39.66
N LEU A 557 32.88 -10.30 -40.01
CA LEU A 557 33.96 -9.75 -40.79
C LEU A 557 34.02 -10.43 -42.17
N SER A 558 34.14 -9.62 -43.23
CA SER A 558 34.21 -10.08 -44.62
C SER A 558 35.27 -9.25 -45.37
N THR A 559 36.21 -9.96 -46.04
CA THR A 559 37.21 -9.29 -46.91
C THR A 559 36.58 -8.77 -48.18
N THR A 560 37.07 -7.62 -48.68
CA THR A 560 36.66 -7.04 -49.97
C THR A 560 37.49 -7.61 -51.13
N LYS A 561 37.04 -7.38 -52.36
CA LYS A 561 37.76 -7.85 -53.59
C LYS A 561 39.19 -7.33 -53.69
N SER A 562 39.50 -6.21 -53.09
CA SER A 562 40.83 -5.55 -53.14
C SER A 562 41.71 -5.95 -51.94
N HIS A 563 41.28 -6.90 -51.10
CA HIS A 563 42.05 -7.37 -49.95
C HIS A 563 43.27 -8.17 -50.39
N THR A 564 44.43 -7.87 -49.81
CA THR A 564 45.66 -8.67 -49.92
C THR A 564 46.28 -8.88 -48.54
N GLU A 565 47.23 -9.81 -48.42
CA GLU A 565 47.93 -10.03 -47.15
C GLU A 565 48.69 -8.79 -46.65
N THR A 566 49.15 -7.95 -47.57
CA THR A 566 49.89 -6.72 -47.27
C THR A 566 48.99 -5.47 -47.17
N ASP A 567 47.81 -5.50 -47.77
CA ASP A 567 46.83 -4.37 -47.74
C ASP A 567 45.48 -4.90 -47.30
N ASN A 568 45.25 -4.76 -45.97
CA ASN A 568 44.03 -5.30 -45.33
C ASN A 568 42.82 -4.46 -45.69
N ARG A 569 41.89 -4.99 -46.51
CA ARG A 569 40.62 -4.39 -46.88
C ARG A 569 39.46 -5.28 -46.57
N TYR A 570 38.65 -4.86 -45.60
CA TYR A 570 37.55 -5.69 -45.10
C TYR A 570 36.42 -4.84 -44.51
N ARG A 571 35.23 -5.43 -44.38
CA ARG A 571 34.08 -4.84 -43.75
C ARG A 571 33.74 -5.59 -42.47
N ILE A 572 33.29 -4.84 -41.47
CA ILE A 572 32.79 -5.36 -40.23
C ILE A 572 31.33 -4.94 -40.11
N ILE A 573 30.44 -5.89 -39.84
CA ILE A 573 29.02 -5.66 -39.50
C ILE A 573 28.85 -5.97 -38.02
N LEU A 574 28.49 -4.95 -37.26
CA LEU A 574 28.22 -5.03 -35.84
C LEU A 574 26.70 -4.84 -35.61
N PRO A 575 25.99 -5.82 -35.03
CA PRO A 575 24.61 -5.60 -34.66
C PRO A 575 24.56 -4.68 -33.45
N MET A 576 23.59 -3.79 -33.41
CA MET A 576 23.37 -2.92 -32.28
C MET A 576 22.46 -3.60 -31.25
N SER A 577 22.57 -3.22 -29.98
CA SER A 577 21.69 -3.70 -28.93
C SER A 577 20.27 -3.13 -29.07
N HIS A 578 20.18 -1.91 -29.61
CA HIS A 578 18.92 -1.18 -29.81
C HIS A 578 18.90 -0.49 -31.15
N HIS A 579 17.71 -0.36 -31.74
CA HIS A 579 17.50 0.39 -32.98
C HIS A 579 17.87 1.88 -32.81
N LEU A 580 18.84 2.37 -33.58
CA LEU A 580 19.38 3.71 -33.42
C LEU A 580 18.78 4.67 -34.48
N LYS A 581 17.95 5.61 -34.03
CA LYS A 581 17.31 6.63 -34.88
C LYS A 581 18.11 7.91 -34.90
N LEU A 582 19.27 7.88 -35.57
CA LEU A 582 20.07 9.07 -35.83
C LEU A 582 19.98 9.50 -37.32
N PRO A 583 19.95 10.81 -37.60
CA PRO A 583 20.18 11.31 -38.96
C PRO A 583 21.55 10.88 -39.47
N PRO A 584 21.73 10.69 -40.78
CA PRO A 584 23.01 10.24 -41.35
C PRO A 584 24.21 11.14 -40.99
N THR A 585 23.99 12.45 -40.88
CA THR A 585 25.00 13.42 -40.47
C THR A 585 25.47 13.29 -39.02
N GLU A 586 24.61 12.79 -38.15
CA GLU A 586 24.94 12.48 -36.75
C GLU A 586 25.47 11.05 -36.63
N PHE A 587 24.93 10.13 -37.40
CA PHE A 587 25.39 8.74 -37.43
C PHE A 587 26.85 8.63 -37.88
N SER A 588 27.30 9.47 -38.83
CA SER A 588 28.69 9.49 -39.26
C SER A 588 29.69 10.01 -38.21
N LYS A 589 29.19 10.68 -37.17
CA LYS A 589 29.99 11.16 -36.03
C LYS A 589 29.99 10.20 -34.84
N PHE A 590 29.02 9.31 -34.84
CA PHE A 590 28.87 8.28 -33.82
C PHE A 590 29.88 7.15 -34.02
#